data_88a7a09adc31f0ac74ffb3a9e2aaea42
#
_entry.id   88a7a09adc31f0ac74ffb3a9e2aaea42
#
_cell.length_a   1.000
_cell.length_b   1.000
_cell.length_c   1.000
_cell.angle_alpha   90.00
_cell.angle_beta   90.00
_cell.angle_gamma   90.00
#
_symmetry.space_group_name_H-M   'P 1'
#
loop_
_entity.id
_entity.type
_entity.pdbx_description
1 polymer ?
#
loop_
_entity_poly.entity_id
_entity_poly.type
_entity_poly.pdbx_seq_one_letter_code
_entity_poly.pdbx_strand_id
1 'polypeptide(L)'
;LERTNPGAVRAIHQENKGHGGAVNTGIAAATGMYVKVVDADDWVDPQANDTVLATLRAQHDTDEPIDMLVTNYVYDKVAKRHKTVVNFRRVMEAGRVLGWDDLGKFGLAQYIIMHALTFRTQVVRDSGLKLPEHTFYVDFYYSYQPFPWVKRIQYLDVPFYHYFIGREGQSVQTDVMIKR
;
A
#
# COMPACT_ATOMS: atom_id res chain seq x y z
N LEU A 1 -16.63 -8.68 -12.28
CA LEU A 1 -15.88 -7.42 -12.47
C LEU A 1 -15.14 -7.41 -13.80
N GLU A 2 -14.33 -8.43 -14.13
CA GLU A 2 -13.57 -8.47 -15.39
C GLU A 2 -14.49 -8.39 -16.63
N ARG A 3 -15.59 -9.17 -16.65
CA ARG A 3 -16.56 -9.14 -17.77
C ARG A 3 -17.25 -7.78 -17.95
N THR A 4 -17.42 -7.03 -16.87
CA THR A 4 -18.10 -5.72 -16.89
C THR A 4 -17.13 -4.55 -17.08
N ASN A 5 -15.81 -4.79 -16.93
CA ASN A 5 -14.76 -3.77 -17.04
C ASN A 5 -13.56 -4.33 -17.83
N PRO A 6 -13.75 -4.73 -19.09
CA PRO A 6 -12.68 -5.29 -19.91
C PRO A 6 -11.60 -4.24 -20.14
N GLY A 7 -10.33 -4.63 -19.94
CA GLY A 7 -9.17 -3.74 -20.06
C GLY A 7 -8.81 -2.96 -18.78
N ALA A 8 -9.74 -2.82 -17.84
CA ALA A 8 -9.47 -2.21 -16.53
C ALA A 8 -9.28 -3.24 -15.41
N VAL A 9 -9.95 -4.39 -15.52
CA VAL A 9 -9.88 -5.47 -14.54
C VAL A 9 -9.41 -6.75 -15.21
N ARG A 10 -8.41 -7.40 -14.63
CA ARG A 10 -7.93 -8.72 -15.03
C ARG A 10 -7.93 -9.67 -13.83
N ALA A 11 -8.65 -10.78 -13.92
CA ALA A 11 -8.65 -11.84 -12.93
C ALA A 11 -7.51 -12.84 -13.22
N ILE A 12 -6.70 -13.13 -12.20
CA ILE A 12 -5.65 -14.14 -12.28
C ILE A 12 -5.98 -15.25 -11.28
N HIS A 13 -6.29 -16.43 -11.80
CA HIS A 13 -6.53 -17.62 -10.98
C HIS A 13 -5.22 -18.37 -10.79
N GLN A 14 -4.91 -18.72 -9.56
CA GLN A 14 -3.70 -19.46 -9.21
C GLN A 14 -3.97 -20.42 -8.05
N GLU A 15 -3.07 -21.37 -7.86
CA GLU A 15 -3.04 -22.18 -6.65
C GLU A 15 -2.85 -21.27 -5.41
N ASN A 16 -3.45 -21.63 -4.29
CA ASN A 16 -3.32 -20.85 -3.06
C ASN A 16 -1.88 -20.90 -2.55
N LYS A 17 -1.22 -19.77 -2.57
CA LYS A 17 0.16 -19.53 -2.08
C LYS A 17 0.19 -18.54 -0.92
N GLY A 18 -0.95 -18.30 -0.28
CA GLY A 18 -1.13 -17.31 0.76
C GLY A 18 -1.10 -15.87 0.23
N HIS A 19 -1.17 -14.90 1.13
CA HIS A 19 -1.21 -13.47 0.81
C HIS A 19 0.03 -13.04 0.00
N GLY A 20 1.24 -13.40 0.45
CA GLY A 20 2.47 -13.05 -0.25
C GLY A 20 2.51 -13.58 -1.69
N GLY A 21 2.04 -14.81 -1.93
CA GLY A 21 1.96 -15.37 -3.28
C GLY A 21 0.98 -14.63 -4.19
N ALA A 22 -0.16 -14.16 -3.65
CA ALA A 22 -1.11 -13.35 -4.40
C ALA A 22 -0.52 -11.99 -4.79
N VAL A 23 0.14 -11.31 -3.85
CA VAL A 23 0.81 -10.03 -4.09
C VAL A 23 1.95 -10.17 -5.12
N ASN A 24 2.79 -11.22 -5.00
CA ASN A 24 3.85 -11.49 -5.98
C ASN A 24 3.30 -11.63 -7.40
N THR A 25 2.19 -12.36 -7.55
CA THR A 25 1.52 -12.54 -8.85
C THR A 25 0.98 -11.22 -9.38
N GLY A 26 0.37 -10.41 -8.52
CA GLY A 26 -0.12 -9.07 -8.88
C GLY A 26 1.00 -8.14 -9.34
N ILE A 27 2.12 -8.10 -8.63
CA ILE A 27 3.31 -7.30 -8.98
C ILE A 27 3.91 -7.76 -10.31
N ALA A 28 4.05 -9.06 -10.51
CA ALA A 28 4.57 -9.62 -11.77
C ALA A 28 3.67 -9.27 -12.96
N ALA A 29 2.37 -9.22 -12.74
CA ALA A 29 1.37 -8.91 -13.75
C ALA A 29 1.13 -7.41 -13.97
N ALA A 30 1.62 -6.54 -13.07
CA ALA A 30 1.43 -5.11 -13.15
C ALA A 30 2.13 -4.51 -14.37
N THR A 31 1.41 -3.70 -15.16
CA THR A 31 1.93 -2.99 -16.34
C THR A 31 1.92 -1.48 -16.16
N GLY A 32 1.24 -1.00 -15.13
CA GLY A 32 1.17 0.44 -14.81
C GLY A 32 2.49 0.99 -14.26
N MET A 33 2.67 2.29 -14.39
CA MET A 33 3.83 3.01 -13.86
C MET A 33 3.93 2.90 -12.32
N TYR A 34 2.79 2.83 -11.65
CA TYR A 34 2.68 2.68 -10.21
C TYR A 34 1.89 1.42 -9.85
N VAL A 35 2.22 0.83 -8.72
CA VAL A 35 1.53 -0.33 -8.15
C VAL A 35 1.09 -0.03 -6.72
N LYS A 36 -0.16 -0.38 -6.42
CA LYS A 36 -0.78 -0.34 -5.08
C LYS A 36 -1.39 -1.69 -4.78
N VAL A 37 -1.07 -2.24 -3.62
CA VAL A 37 -1.77 -3.42 -3.09
C VAL A 37 -2.99 -2.97 -2.30
N VAL A 38 -4.13 -3.60 -2.57
CA VAL A 38 -5.36 -3.45 -1.78
C VAL A 38 -5.86 -4.85 -1.44
N ASP A 39 -6.00 -5.12 -0.15
CA ASP A 39 -6.47 -6.41 0.34
C ASP A 39 -7.94 -6.63 0.01
N ALA A 40 -8.37 -7.89 -0.11
CA ALA A 40 -9.70 -8.24 -0.58
C ALA A 40 -10.84 -7.85 0.38
N ASP A 41 -10.51 -7.60 1.64
CA ASP A 41 -11.43 -7.16 2.69
C ASP A 41 -11.35 -5.66 3.00
N ASP A 42 -10.46 -4.94 2.31
CA ASP A 42 -10.22 -3.51 2.48
C ASP A 42 -10.74 -2.70 1.28
N TRP A 43 -10.69 -1.38 1.38
CA TRP A 43 -11.08 -0.49 0.28
C TRP A 43 -10.31 0.83 0.32
N VAL A 44 -10.43 1.59 -0.74
CA VAL A 44 -9.92 2.96 -0.83
C VAL A 44 -11.07 3.97 -0.85
N ASP A 45 -10.85 5.13 -0.21
CA ASP A 45 -11.81 6.22 -0.26
C ASP A 45 -11.91 6.80 -1.67
N PRO A 46 -13.12 6.90 -2.28
CA PRO A 46 -13.27 7.38 -3.65
C PRO A 46 -12.77 8.79 -3.90
N GLN A 47 -12.99 9.74 -2.97
CA GLN A 47 -12.55 11.13 -3.13
C GLN A 47 -11.03 11.25 -2.97
N ALA A 48 -10.46 10.54 -2.00
CA ALA A 48 -9.01 10.45 -1.85
C ALA A 48 -8.36 9.77 -3.06
N ASN A 49 -9.03 8.76 -3.66
CA ASN A 49 -8.55 8.08 -4.87
C ASN A 49 -8.42 9.05 -6.06
N ASP A 50 -9.37 9.96 -6.25
CA ASP A 50 -9.27 10.97 -7.31
C ASP A 50 -8.03 11.86 -7.12
N THR A 51 -7.74 12.27 -5.89
CA THR A 51 -6.54 13.04 -5.56
C THR A 51 -5.25 12.25 -5.80
N VAL A 52 -5.22 10.98 -5.39
CA VAL A 52 -4.09 10.07 -5.60
C VAL A 52 -3.85 9.87 -7.10
N LEU A 53 -4.90 9.57 -7.86
CA LEU A 53 -4.77 9.36 -9.31
C LEU A 53 -4.33 10.63 -10.04
N ALA A 54 -4.83 11.81 -9.66
CA ALA A 54 -4.39 13.07 -10.22
C ALA A 54 -2.89 13.31 -9.98
N THR A 55 -2.43 13.06 -8.74
CA THR A 55 -1.01 13.17 -8.38
C THR A 55 -0.14 12.20 -9.17
N LEU A 56 -0.54 10.93 -9.27
CA LEU A 56 0.24 9.92 -9.99
C LEU A 56 0.25 10.17 -11.52
N ARG A 57 -0.85 10.66 -12.09
CA ARG A 57 -0.91 11.06 -13.50
C ARG A 57 0.06 12.20 -13.81
N ALA A 58 0.14 13.19 -12.93
CA ALA A 58 1.09 14.30 -13.09
C ALA A 58 2.57 13.85 -13.09
N GLN A 59 2.87 12.66 -12.56
CA GLN A 59 4.23 12.08 -12.60
C GLN A 59 4.57 11.44 -13.96
N HIS A 60 3.58 11.17 -14.82
CA HIS A 60 3.82 10.50 -16.10
C HIS A 60 4.68 11.34 -17.06
N ASP A 61 4.51 12.66 -17.01
CA ASP A 61 5.13 13.60 -17.93
C ASP A 61 6.37 14.30 -17.33
N THR A 62 6.88 13.79 -16.19
CA THR A 62 8.10 14.33 -15.55
C THR A 62 9.30 13.48 -15.86
N ASP A 63 10.47 14.12 -16.04
CA ASP A 63 11.76 13.42 -16.23
C ASP A 63 12.18 12.66 -14.95
N GLU A 64 11.72 13.13 -13.81
CA GLU A 64 12.05 12.57 -12.49
C GLU A 64 10.81 12.24 -11.69
N PRO A 65 10.06 11.17 -12.01
CA PRO A 65 8.87 10.79 -11.28
C PRO A 65 9.19 10.36 -9.84
N ILE A 66 8.21 10.49 -8.95
CA ILE A 66 8.35 9.98 -7.59
C ILE A 66 8.48 8.45 -7.59
N ASP A 67 9.26 7.93 -6.65
CA ASP A 67 9.47 6.50 -6.43
C ASP A 67 8.40 5.90 -5.53
N MET A 68 7.91 6.71 -4.58
CA MET A 68 6.96 6.29 -3.56
C MET A 68 5.99 7.43 -3.23
N LEU A 69 4.71 7.13 -3.28
CA LEU A 69 3.66 7.97 -2.72
C LEU A 69 3.21 7.38 -1.39
N VAL A 70 3.18 8.21 -0.35
CA VAL A 70 2.66 7.88 0.98
C VAL A 70 1.33 8.58 1.19
N THR A 71 0.34 7.84 1.68
CA THR A 71 -0.98 8.37 2.06
C THR A 71 -1.34 7.95 3.48
N ASN A 72 -2.32 8.58 4.08
CA ASN A 72 -2.86 8.13 5.34
C ASN A 72 -3.68 6.85 5.15
N TYR A 73 -3.77 6.04 6.21
CA TYR A 73 -4.69 4.94 6.28
C TYR A 73 -5.56 5.00 7.53
N VAL A 74 -6.69 4.33 7.47
CA VAL A 74 -7.75 4.40 8.47
C VAL A 74 -7.98 3.01 9.02
N TYR A 75 -7.91 2.84 10.34
CA TYR A 75 -8.41 1.64 11.00
C TYR A 75 -9.93 1.74 11.11
N ASP A 76 -10.62 0.90 10.35
CA ASP A 76 -12.09 0.80 10.34
C ASP A 76 -12.52 -0.44 11.15
N LYS A 77 -12.86 -0.21 12.43
CA LYS A 77 -13.21 -1.32 13.36
C LYS A 77 -14.71 -1.48 13.46
N VAL A 78 -15.22 -2.69 13.20
CA VAL A 78 -16.66 -3.06 13.21
C VAL A 78 -17.42 -2.58 14.43
N ALA A 79 -16.81 -2.56 15.61
CA ALA A 79 -17.50 -2.22 16.87
C ALA A 79 -17.25 -0.78 17.35
N LYS A 80 -16.50 0.05 16.61
CA LYS A 80 -16.14 1.40 17.06
C LYS A 80 -16.73 2.47 16.15
N ARG A 81 -17.47 3.40 16.77
CA ARG A 81 -18.06 4.58 16.10
C ARG A 81 -16.99 5.54 15.56
N HIS A 82 -15.80 5.54 16.15
CA HIS A 82 -14.69 6.43 15.77
C HIS A 82 -13.60 5.66 15.04
N LYS A 83 -13.33 6.09 13.82
CA LYS A 83 -12.21 5.60 13.00
C LYS A 83 -10.90 6.24 13.48
N THR A 84 -9.82 5.46 13.44
CA THR A 84 -8.48 5.97 13.78
C THR A 84 -7.72 6.21 12.50
N VAL A 85 -7.38 7.45 12.21
CA VAL A 85 -6.54 7.82 11.06
C VAL A 85 -5.08 7.81 11.49
N VAL A 86 -4.25 7.02 10.83
CA VAL A 86 -2.79 7.10 10.93
C VAL A 86 -2.31 8.04 9.84
N ASN A 87 -1.67 9.15 10.25
CA ASN A 87 -1.17 10.17 9.35
C ASN A 87 0.33 10.44 9.59
N PHE A 88 0.97 11.07 8.63
CA PHE A 88 2.40 11.33 8.64
C PHE A 88 2.76 12.82 8.63
N ARG A 89 1.80 13.73 8.95
CA ARG A 89 1.93 15.20 8.93
C ARG A 89 3.13 15.74 9.72
N ARG A 90 3.53 15.05 10.79
CA ARG A 90 4.67 15.45 11.63
C ARG A 90 6.02 14.95 11.09
N VAL A 91 5.98 14.06 10.12
CA VAL A 91 7.15 13.39 9.57
C VAL A 91 7.43 13.85 8.14
N MET A 92 6.37 14.14 7.37
CA MET A 92 6.45 14.48 5.95
C MET A 92 5.65 15.75 5.66
N GLU A 93 6.24 16.67 4.93
CA GLU A 93 5.53 17.83 4.38
C GLU A 93 4.66 17.38 3.19
N ALA A 94 3.35 17.69 3.27
CA ALA A 94 2.41 17.27 2.26
C ALA A 94 2.62 18.00 0.93
N GLY A 95 2.48 17.29 -0.18
CA GLY A 95 2.54 17.83 -1.55
C GLY A 95 3.95 18.10 -2.08
N ARG A 96 4.96 18.10 -1.22
CA ARG A 96 6.36 18.29 -1.61
C ARG A 96 7.01 16.93 -1.96
N VAL A 97 7.95 16.95 -2.91
CA VAL A 97 8.85 15.81 -3.15
C VAL A 97 9.99 15.88 -2.13
N LEU A 98 10.19 14.78 -1.41
CA LEU A 98 11.11 14.64 -0.29
C LEU A 98 12.13 13.53 -0.57
N GLY A 99 13.33 13.68 -0.02
CA GLY A 99 14.28 12.58 0.18
C GLY A 99 14.15 12.00 1.60
N TRP A 100 14.89 10.93 1.90
CA TRP A 100 14.92 10.34 3.24
C TRP A 100 15.42 11.31 4.31
N ASP A 101 16.35 12.18 3.97
CA ASP A 101 16.96 13.18 4.89
C ASP A 101 16.00 14.33 5.21
N ASP A 102 14.94 14.52 4.42
CA ASP A 102 13.90 15.52 4.66
C ASP A 102 12.85 15.05 5.69
N LEU A 103 12.87 13.76 6.06
CA LEU A 103 11.85 13.19 6.92
C LEU A 103 12.10 13.52 8.40
N GLY A 104 11.03 13.86 9.11
CA GLY A 104 11.04 14.02 10.55
C GLY A 104 11.13 12.67 11.29
N LYS A 105 11.18 12.73 12.61
CA LYS A 105 11.23 11.53 13.45
C LYS A 105 9.85 10.87 13.53
N PHE A 106 9.82 9.56 13.27
CA PHE A 106 8.63 8.75 13.47
C PHE A 106 8.34 8.52 14.96
N GLY A 107 7.08 8.58 15.33
CA GLY A 107 6.62 8.15 16.65
C GLY A 107 6.61 6.62 16.75
N LEU A 108 6.59 6.10 18.00
CA LEU A 108 6.64 4.65 18.29
C LEU A 108 5.53 3.83 17.61
N ALA A 109 4.38 4.43 17.31
CA ALA A 109 3.24 3.76 16.65
C ALA A 109 3.00 4.25 15.22
N GLN A 110 3.94 4.97 14.63
CA GLN A 110 3.86 5.43 13.25
C GLN A 110 4.68 4.52 12.35
N TYR A 111 4.02 3.61 11.67
CA TYR A 111 4.67 2.70 10.71
C TYR A 111 4.24 3.09 9.31
N ILE A 112 5.20 3.19 8.39
CA ILE A 112 4.89 3.22 6.95
C ILE A 112 4.71 1.77 6.52
N ILE A 113 3.47 1.30 6.48
CA ILE A 113 3.13 -0.06 6.07
C ILE A 113 2.45 -0.08 4.70
N MET A 114 2.29 -1.26 4.13
CA MET A 114 1.72 -1.52 2.81
C MET A 114 0.47 -0.68 2.50
N HIS A 115 -0.40 -0.51 3.51
CA HIS A 115 -1.64 0.26 3.41
C HIS A 115 -1.40 1.74 3.03
N ALA A 116 -0.29 2.34 3.49
CA ALA A 116 0.07 3.72 3.19
C ALA A 116 0.77 3.89 1.83
N LEU A 117 1.29 2.81 1.24
CA LEU A 117 2.29 2.86 0.17
C LEU A 117 1.69 2.66 -1.22
N THR A 118 2.14 3.48 -2.15
CA THR A 118 2.03 3.24 -3.59
C THR A 118 3.44 3.43 -4.17
N PHE A 119 4.00 2.39 -4.78
CA PHE A 119 5.34 2.44 -5.34
C PHE A 119 5.34 2.61 -6.85
N ARG A 120 6.37 3.27 -7.38
CA ARG A 120 6.71 3.12 -8.78
C ARG A 120 7.05 1.66 -9.06
N THR A 121 6.40 1.05 -10.03
CA THR A 121 6.51 -0.39 -10.32
C THR A 121 7.96 -0.82 -10.56
N GLN A 122 8.76 0.03 -11.19
CA GLN A 122 10.17 -0.24 -11.43
C GLN A 122 10.98 -0.35 -10.13
N VAL A 123 10.70 0.49 -9.13
CA VAL A 123 11.36 0.42 -7.80
C VAL A 123 11.12 -0.94 -7.14
N VAL A 124 9.90 -1.45 -7.20
CA VAL A 124 9.57 -2.77 -6.63
C VAL A 124 10.32 -3.87 -7.38
N ARG A 125 10.43 -3.77 -8.70
CA ARG A 125 11.18 -4.74 -9.53
C ARG A 125 12.68 -4.70 -9.25
N ASP A 126 13.27 -3.51 -9.20
CA ASP A 126 14.71 -3.32 -8.96
C ASP A 126 15.12 -3.79 -7.57
N SER A 127 14.21 -3.69 -6.58
CA SER A 127 14.43 -4.21 -5.23
C SER A 127 14.47 -5.73 -5.15
N GLY A 128 14.08 -6.42 -6.21
CA GLY A 128 13.95 -7.88 -6.21
C GLY A 128 12.91 -8.39 -5.21
N LEU A 129 11.90 -7.57 -4.87
CA LEU A 129 10.89 -7.94 -3.89
C LEU A 129 10.20 -9.26 -4.25
N LYS A 130 10.31 -10.21 -3.32
CA LYS A 130 9.62 -11.49 -3.39
C LYS A 130 9.12 -11.83 -1.99
N LEU A 131 7.82 -11.75 -1.80
CA LEU A 131 7.18 -12.03 -0.52
C LEU A 131 7.19 -13.54 -0.23
N PRO A 132 7.46 -13.96 1.02
CA PRO A 132 7.31 -15.36 1.43
C PRO A 132 5.87 -15.85 1.21
N GLU A 133 5.76 -17.08 0.71
CA GLU A 133 4.48 -17.78 0.55
C GLU A 133 4.03 -18.38 1.89
N HIS A 134 2.71 -18.48 2.13
CA HIS A 134 2.12 -19.07 3.35
C HIS A 134 2.64 -18.48 4.66
N THR A 135 3.08 -17.23 4.68
CA THR A 135 3.67 -16.54 5.83
C THR A 135 2.83 -15.34 6.22
N PHE A 136 2.74 -15.05 7.53
CA PHE A 136 2.13 -13.82 8.05
C PHE A 136 3.12 -12.65 8.03
N TYR A 137 2.56 -11.44 8.13
CA TYR A 137 3.31 -10.18 8.22
C TYR A 137 4.22 -9.89 7.01
N VAL A 138 3.85 -10.41 5.84
CA VAL A 138 4.56 -10.14 4.58
C VAL A 138 4.46 -8.67 4.15
N ASP A 139 3.51 -7.92 4.70
CA ASP A 139 3.34 -6.49 4.55
C ASP A 139 4.59 -5.69 4.99
N PHE A 140 5.34 -6.16 5.98
CA PHE A 140 6.63 -5.57 6.35
C PHE A 140 7.69 -5.76 5.26
N TYR A 141 7.77 -6.94 4.64
CA TYR A 141 8.67 -7.16 3.50
C TYR A 141 8.30 -6.24 2.34
N TYR A 142 7.00 -6.16 2.00
CA TYR A 142 6.51 -5.26 0.97
C TYR A 142 6.87 -3.80 1.27
N SER A 143 6.75 -3.37 2.51
CA SER A 143 6.99 -2.00 2.91
C SER A 143 8.48 -1.64 2.87
N TYR A 144 9.32 -2.44 3.51
CA TYR A 144 10.70 -2.03 3.83
C TYR A 144 11.74 -2.49 2.82
N GLN A 145 11.56 -3.62 2.14
CA GLN A 145 12.54 -4.11 1.19
C GLN A 145 12.80 -3.13 0.02
N PRO A 146 11.79 -2.45 -0.56
CA PRO A 146 12.04 -1.48 -1.64
C PRO A 146 12.69 -0.15 -1.19
N PHE A 147 12.69 0.20 0.10
CA PHE A 147 13.14 1.51 0.59
C PHE A 147 14.54 1.93 0.13
N PRO A 148 15.56 1.05 0.06
CA PRO A 148 16.88 1.44 -0.45
C PRO A 148 16.89 1.94 -1.90
N TRP A 149 15.86 1.60 -2.69
CA TRP A 149 15.70 2.04 -4.09
C TRP A 149 14.83 3.29 -4.23
N VAL A 150 14.22 3.74 -3.13
CA VAL A 150 13.38 4.95 -3.09
C VAL A 150 14.26 6.17 -2.83
N LYS A 151 14.21 7.14 -3.72
CA LYS A 151 14.93 8.42 -3.60
C LYS A 151 13.98 9.61 -3.51
N ARG A 152 12.82 9.49 -4.14
CA ARG A 152 11.84 10.58 -4.32
C ARG A 152 10.50 10.14 -3.71
N ILE A 153 10.15 10.76 -2.60
CA ILE A 153 8.97 10.46 -1.81
C ILE A 153 8.00 11.63 -1.92
N GLN A 154 6.73 11.38 -2.10
CA GLN A 154 5.69 12.39 -1.94
C GLN A 154 4.67 11.91 -0.91
N TYR A 155 4.23 12.80 -0.05
CA TYR A 155 3.18 12.54 0.92
C TYR A 155 1.91 13.31 0.55
N LEU A 156 0.78 12.63 0.54
CA LEU A 156 -0.54 13.23 0.46
C LEU A 156 -1.28 13.03 1.79
N ASP A 157 -1.70 14.13 2.39
CA ASP A 157 -2.44 14.11 3.64
C ASP A 157 -3.92 13.80 3.44
N VAL A 158 -4.21 12.65 2.85
CA VAL A 158 -5.57 12.16 2.57
C VAL A 158 -5.80 10.78 3.18
N PRO A 159 -6.96 10.52 3.81
CA PRO A 159 -7.31 9.22 4.39
C PRO A 159 -7.72 8.25 3.28
N PHE A 160 -6.75 7.69 2.57
CA PHE A 160 -6.95 6.97 1.33
C PHE A 160 -7.35 5.51 1.53
N TYR A 161 -6.60 4.77 2.36
CA TYR A 161 -6.78 3.33 2.53
C TYR A 161 -7.57 3.03 3.80
N HIS A 162 -8.63 2.23 3.69
CA HIS A 162 -9.43 1.75 4.82
C HIS A 162 -9.09 0.30 5.12
N TYR A 163 -8.43 0.10 6.26
CA TYR A 163 -8.11 -1.21 6.79
C TYR A 163 -9.23 -1.69 7.71
N PHE A 164 -9.96 -2.69 7.25
CA PHE A 164 -11.10 -3.24 7.94
C PHE A 164 -10.67 -4.24 9.02
N ILE A 165 -11.00 -3.97 10.28
CA ILE A 165 -10.65 -4.83 11.42
C ILE A 165 -11.90 -5.34 12.13
N GLY A 166 -11.97 -6.66 12.36
CA GLY A 166 -13.01 -7.29 13.14
C GLY A 166 -13.85 -8.32 12.39
N ARG A 167 -13.46 -8.66 11.15
CA ARG A 167 -14.03 -9.79 10.42
C ARG A 167 -13.57 -11.11 11.06
N GLU A 168 -14.48 -12.08 11.18
CA GLU A 168 -14.14 -13.42 11.63
C GLU A 168 -13.11 -14.09 10.70
N GLY A 169 -12.10 -14.73 11.30
CA GLY A 169 -11.03 -15.42 10.56
C GLY A 169 -9.90 -14.54 10.04
N GLN A 170 -9.83 -13.25 10.41
CA GLN A 170 -8.68 -12.41 10.05
C GLN A 170 -7.38 -12.87 10.73
N SER A 171 -6.25 -12.71 10.05
CA SER A 171 -4.91 -13.07 10.52
C SER A 171 -4.49 -12.40 11.83
N VAL A 172 -5.08 -11.24 12.14
CA VAL A 172 -4.85 -10.48 13.38
C VAL A 172 -5.61 -11.01 14.60
N GLN A 173 -6.45 -12.03 14.46
CA GLN A 173 -7.13 -12.66 15.58
C GLN A 173 -6.18 -13.59 16.36
N THR A 174 -6.19 -13.48 17.69
CA THR A 174 -5.29 -14.24 18.58
C THR A 174 -5.33 -15.74 18.31
N ASP A 175 -6.53 -16.31 18.11
CA ASP A 175 -6.72 -17.74 17.84
C ASP A 175 -6.10 -18.20 16.50
N VAL A 176 -6.05 -17.29 15.51
CA VAL A 176 -5.44 -17.55 14.21
C VAL A 176 -3.91 -17.43 14.31
N MET A 177 -3.43 -16.46 15.10
CA MET A 177 -1.98 -16.26 15.35
C MET A 177 -1.34 -17.41 16.11
N ILE A 178 -2.06 -18.02 17.07
CA ILE A 178 -1.52 -19.13 17.89
C ILE A 178 -1.46 -20.45 17.09
N LYS A 179 -2.30 -20.64 16.09
CA LYS A 179 -2.40 -21.88 15.30
C LYS A 179 -1.36 -22.00 14.18
N ARG A 180 -0.51 -21.01 13.99
CA ARG A 180 0.51 -20.95 12.94
C ARG A 180 1.82 -20.37 13.45
#